data_3b3ca92be563649e739a03917a736bf4
#
_entry.id   3b3ca92be563649e739a03917a736bf4
#
_cell.length_a   1.000
_cell.length_b   1.000
_cell.length_c   1.000
_cell.angle_alpha   90.00
_cell.angle_beta   90.00
_cell.angle_gamma   90.00
#
_symmetry.space_group_name_H-M   'P 1'
#
loop_
_entity.id
_entity.type
_entity.pdbx_description
1 polymer ?
#
loop_
_entity_poly.entity_id
_entity_poly.type
_entity_poly.pdbx_seq_one_letter_code
_entity_poly.pdbx_strand_id
1 'polypeptide(L)'
;VRDDSIIFWKNYKEFTPDTKVYVASAGKWVAAAVIGAVVDRTDLDWNDNVKKWIPEFKNDVKGMITLRQLLSHTSGVRPYLPEPRVDNYNQLDSAVMEILPLDTVFTPGTRFEYGGLAMQIAGRMAEKAMNKEFEELFQKLIARPLGMKSSHFTPVNTDGGHAPMLGGGLCTTLHDYMRFLDMIYHNGVFEEKQILKPETIHEMQADQVGNAEVHPGEYVERALKKYHTGIYGLGEWRELIDEATGEAYQISSPGWAGAYPWINKQGRVYGFFIAHVQGSSQKEDGFSSFYGSPVISQTVSNIISLKR
;
A
#
# COMPACT_ATOMS: atom_id res chain seq x y z
N VAL A 1 13.03 -0.98 -14.62
CA VAL A 1 14.08 0.05 -14.63
C VAL A 1 15.25 -0.46 -13.81
N ARG A 2 16.45 -0.21 -14.26
CA ARG A 2 17.71 -0.47 -13.54
C ARG A 2 18.66 0.70 -13.78
N ASP A 3 19.27 1.21 -12.70
CA ASP A 3 20.17 2.36 -12.80
C ASP A 3 19.58 3.47 -13.70
N ASP A 4 18.32 3.85 -13.45
CA ASP A 4 17.52 4.87 -14.15
C ASP A 4 17.27 4.61 -15.65
N SER A 5 17.62 3.41 -16.13
CA SER A 5 17.40 3.00 -17.52
C SER A 5 16.32 1.94 -17.64
N ILE A 6 15.42 2.08 -18.59
CA ILE A 6 14.42 1.06 -18.90
C ILE A 6 15.14 -0.13 -19.54
N ILE A 7 15.20 -1.27 -18.84
CA ILE A 7 15.87 -2.48 -19.34
C ILE A 7 14.92 -3.49 -19.97
N PHE A 8 13.64 -3.37 -19.66
CA PHE A 8 12.60 -4.23 -20.22
C PHE A 8 11.26 -3.51 -20.24
N TRP A 9 10.54 -3.71 -21.35
CA TRP A 9 9.19 -3.19 -21.55
C TRP A 9 8.44 -4.14 -22.48
N LYS A 10 7.22 -4.49 -22.12
CA LYS A 10 6.35 -5.28 -22.99
C LYS A 10 4.88 -5.01 -22.71
N ASN A 11 4.13 -4.76 -23.75
CA ASN A 11 2.68 -4.72 -23.74
C ASN A 11 2.11 -6.06 -24.19
N TYR A 12 0.97 -6.43 -23.61
CA TYR A 12 0.25 -7.62 -23.98
C TYR A 12 -1.15 -7.24 -24.46
N LYS A 13 -1.58 -7.79 -25.60
CA LYS A 13 -2.86 -7.49 -26.24
C LYS A 13 -3.03 -5.97 -26.41
N GLU A 14 -4.18 -5.45 -26.03
CA GLU A 14 -4.52 -4.00 -26.14
C GLU A 14 -4.00 -3.15 -24.97
N PHE A 15 -3.35 -3.77 -24.00
CA PHE A 15 -2.78 -3.01 -22.87
C PHE A 15 -1.63 -2.12 -23.35
N THR A 16 -1.74 -0.85 -23.00
CA THR A 16 -0.70 0.17 -23.21
C THR A 16 -0.22 0.67 -21.84
N PRO A 17 0.89 1.40 -21.79
CA PRO A 17 1.34 2.02 -20.53
C PRO A 17 0.38 3.03 -19.94
N ASP A 18 -0.56 3.52 -20.73
CA ASP A 18 -1.58 4.51 -20.34
C ASP A 18 -2.95 3.86 -20.07
N THR A 19 -3.04 2.53 -20.18
CA THR A 19 -4.27 1.81 -19.82
C THR A 19 -4.54 1.97 -18.33
N LYS A 20 -5.70 2.54 -17.99
CA LYS A 20 -6.12 2.74 -16.60
C LYS A 20 -6.68 1.46 -16.03
N VAL A 21 -6.21 1.06 -14.86
CA VAL A 21 -6.70 -0.09 -14.11
C VAL A 21 -6.79 0.20 -12.62
N TYR A 22 -7.74 -0.43 -11.96
CA TYR A 22 -7.76 -0.51 -10.51
C TYR A 22 -6.75 -1.57 -10.06
N VAL A 23 -5.77 -1.14 -9.27
CA VAL A 23 -4.64 -1.98 -8.89
C VAL A 23 -4.83 -2.71 -7.56
N ALA A 24 -6.04 -2.67 -7.02
CA ALA A 24 -6.37 -3.29 -5.74
C ALA A 24 -5.35 -2.91 -4.65
N SER A 25 -4.90 -3.87 -3.87
CA SER A 25 -4.00 -3.63 -2.73
C SER A 25 -2.66 -2.95 -3.08
N ALA A 26 -2.28 -2.90 -4.36
CA ALA A 26 -1.11 -2.10 -4.76
C ALA A 26 -1.30 -0.60 -4.48
N GLY A 27 -2.53 -0.15 -4.31
CA GLY A 27 -2.86 1.21 -3.86
C GLY A 27 -2.47 1.52 -2.42
N LYS A 28 -2.28 0.51 -1.55
CA LYS A 28 -1.91 0.73 -0.14
C LYS A 28 -0.58 1.46 0.02
N TRP A 29 0.39 1.12 -0.81
CA TRP A 29 1.70 1.77 -0.79
C TRP A 29 1.60 3.26 -1.10
N VAL A 30 0.84 3.60 -2.15
CA VAL A 30 0.57 4.99 -2.52
C VAL A 30 -0.23 5.70 -1.42
N ALA A 31 -1.25 5.05 -0.84
CA ALA A 31 -2.02 5.63 0.26
C ALA A 31 -1.16 5.93 1.49
N ALA A 32 -0.27 5.01 1.87
CA ALA A 32 0.68 5.21 2.97
C ALA A 32 1.65 6.36 2.67
N ALA A 33 2.12 6.50 1.43
CA ALA A 33 2.97 7.61 1.02
C ALA A 33 2.25 8.97 1.09
N VAL A 34 0.95 9.03 0.74
CA VAL A 34 0.13 10.25 0.96
C VAL A 34 0.08 10.62 2.43
N ILE A 35 -0.16 9.63 3.30
CA ILE A 35 -0.21 9.84 4.75
C ILE A 35 1.17 10.28 5.27
N GLY A 36 2.26 9.65 4.79
CA GLY A 36 3.62 10.08 5.10
C GLY A 36 3.91 11.52 4.68
N ALA A 37 3.38 11.94 3.51
CA ALA A 37 3.49 13.34 3.07
C ALA A 37 2.72 14.31 3.97
N VAL A 38 1.65 13.87 4.62
CA VAL A 38 0.93 14.65 5.64
C VAL A 38 1.73 14.72 6.92
N VAL A 39 2.29 13.61 7.40
CA VAL A 39 3.20 13.56 8.57
C VAL A 39 4.39 14.51 8.37
N ASP A 40 4.97 14.55 7.17
CA ASP A 40 6.09 15.45 6.85
C ASP A 40 5.75 16.95 7.00
N ARG A 41 4.47 17.33 6.99
CA ARG A 41 4.00 18.72 6.82
C ARG A 41 3.07 19.23 7.92
N THR A 42 2.72 18.37 8.87
CA THR A 42 1.76 18.69 9.94
C THR A 42 2.25 18.17 11.29
N ASP A 43 1.44 18.33 12.33
CA ASP A 43 1.67 17.77 13.67
C ASP A 43 1.15 16.32 13.80
N LEU A 44 0.76 15.68 12.68
CA LEU A 44 0.43 14.26 12.68
C LEU A 44 1.72 13.45 12.83
N ASP A 45 1.73 12.53 13.80
CA ASP A 45 2.86 11.65 14.08
C ASP A 45 2.47 10.18 13.93
N TRP A 46 3.42 9.34 13.55
CA TRP A 46 3.22 7.90 13.40
C TRP A 46 2.71 7.22 14.69
N ASN A 47 3.03 7.76 15.84
CA ASN A 47 2.63 7.27 17.15
C ASN A 47 1.38 7.97 17.72
N ASP A 48 0.77 8.88 16.96
CA ASP A 48 -0.47 9.52 17.36
C ASP A 48 -1.60 8.51 17.46
N ASN A 49 -2.33 8.58 18.56
CA ASN A 49 -3.52 7.77 18.77
C ASN A 49 -4.69 8.27 17.91
N VAL A 50 -5.54 7.35 17.45
CA VAL A 50 -6.74 7.64 16.66
C VAL A 50 -7.59 8.71 17.31
N LYS A 51 -7.85 8.63 18.64
CA LYS A 51 -8.70 9.58 19.37
C LYS A 51 -8.21 11.04 19.35
N LYS A 52 -6.91 11.27 19.12
CA LYS A 52 -6.35 12.63 19.00
C LYS A 52 -6.92 13.35 17.78
N TRP A 53 -7.15 12.62 16.70
CA TRP A 53 -7.60 13.14 15.42
C TRP A 53 -9.08 12.85 15.12
N ILE A 54 -9.61 11.74 15.66
CA ILE A 54 -10.99 11.28 15.52
C ILE A 54 -11.56 11.01 16.91
N PRO A 55 -12.04 12.06 17.63
CA PRO A 55 -12.46 11.95 19.02
C PRO A 55 -13.65 11.00 19.26
N GLU A 56 -14.38 10.66 18.22
CA GLU A 56 -15.49 9.71 18.24
C GLU A 56 -15.05 8.32 18.73
N PHE A 57 -13.79 7.94 18.52
CA PHE A 57 -13.20 6.69 19.05
C PHE A 57 -12.95 6.68 20.54
N LYS A 58 -13.09 7.83 21.23
CA LYS A 58 -13.01 7.95 22.69
C LYS A 58 -11.74 7.35 23.32
N ASN A 59 -11.82 7.03 24.63
CA ASN A 59 -10.73 6.46 25.43
C ASN A 59 -10.85 4.95 25.59
N ASP A 60 -11.29 4.24 24.56
CA ASP A 60 -11.31 2.78 24.53
C ASP A 60 -10.06 2.22 23.82
N VAL A 61 -10.01 0.91 23.66
CA VAL A 61 -8.91 0.21 22.99
C VAL A 61 -8.69 0.76 21.57
N LYS A 62 -9.77 1.05 20.84
CA LYS A 62 -9.70 1.56 19.47
C LYS A 62 -9.17 2.98 19.39
N GLY A 63 -9.57 3.83 20.33
CA GLY A 63 -9.06 5.19 20.42
C GLY A 63 -7.57 5.28 20.73
N MET A 64 -7.00 4.24 21.33
CA MET A 64 -5.57 4.15 21.66
C MET A 64 -4.71 3.54 20.55
N ILE A 65 -5.31 3.01 19.49
CA ILE A 65 -4.58 2.52 18.31
C ILE A 65 -3.78 3.67 17.72
N THR A 66 -2.53 3.39 17.31
CA THR A 66 -1.68 4.40 16.67
C THR A 66 -1.79 4.39 15.15
N LEU A 67 -1.44 5.50 14.50
CA LEU A 67 -1.33 5.59 13.05
C LEU A 67 -0.42 4.49 12.48
N ARG A 68 0.72 4.26 13.14
CA ARG A 68 1.66 3.18 12.83
C ARG A 68 0.97 1.81 12.81
N GLN A 69 0.23 1.47 13.87
CA GLN A 69 -0.49 0.20 13.96
C GLN A 69 -1.57 0.04 12.89
N LEU A 70 -2.22 1.13 12.49
CA LEU A 70 -3.20 1.10 11.38
C LEU A 70 -2.54 0.74 10.05
N LEU A 71 -1.39 1.36 9.73
CA LEU A 71 -0.70 1.19 8.46
C LEU A 71 0.16 -0.09 8.40
N SER A 72 0.54 -0.64 9.53
CA SER A 72 1.29 -1.91 9.63
C SER A 72 0.40 -3.14 9.81
N HIS A 73 -0.92 -2.99 9.79
CA HIS A 73 -1.88 -4.07 10.03
C HIS A 73 -1.73 -4.79 11.39
N THR A 74 -1.24 -4.06 12.40
CA THR A 74 -1.13 -4.55 13.79
C THR A 74 -2.14 -3.91 14.73
N SER A 75 -3.13 -3.20 14.19
CA SER A 75 -4.11 -2.40 14.95
C SER A 75 -5.17 -3.22 15.68
N GLY A 76 -5.40 -4.48 15.28
CA GLY A 76 -6.56 -5.24 15.74
C GLY A 76 -7.89 -4.82 15.10
N VAL A 77 -7.91 -3.80 14.27
CA VAL A 77 -9.08 -3.47 13.46
C VAL A 77 -9.38 -4.64 12.52
N ARG A 78 -10.62 -5.08 12.47
CA ARG A 78 -11.09 -6.16 11.60
C ARG A 78 -10.61 -5.93 10.15
N PRO A 79 -10.05 -6.95 9.46
CA PRO A 79 -9.48 -6.77 8.12
C PRO A 79 -10.48 -6.27 7.09
N TYR A 80 -11.70 -6.82 7.14
CA TYR A 80 -12.80 -6.51 6.22
C TYR A 80 -14.09 -6.38 7.00
N LEU A 81 -15.05 -5.74 6.39
CA LEU A 81 -16.37 -5.58 6.98
C LEU A 81 -17.18 -6.88 6.84
N PRO A 82 -18.08 -7.18 7.82
CA PRO A 82 -18.95 -8.35 7.73
C PRO A 82 -19.89 -8.28 6.52
N GLU A 83 -20.10 -9.40 5.86
CA GLU A 83 -21.10 -9.53 4.79
C GLU A 83 -22.55 -9.47 5.32
N PRO A 84 -23.53 -9.02 4.53
CA PRO A 84 -23.41 -8.45 3.17
C PRO A 84 -23.12 -6.96 3.23
N ARG A 85 -22.24 -6.47 2.33
CA ARG A 85 -21.82 -5.07 2.39
C ARG A 85 -21.75 -4.39 1.04
N VAL A 86 -22.16 -3.14 1.08
CA VAL A 86 -21.98 -2.20 -0.01
C VAL A 86 -21.12 -1.05 0.54
N ASP A 87 -19.88 -0.93 0.09
CA ASP A 87 -19.02 0.22 0.38
C ASP A 87 -19.50 1.41 -0.46
N ASN A 88 -20.64 1.97 -0.04
CA ASN A 88 -21.29 3.05 -0.76
C ASN A 88 -21.30 4.33 0.09
N TYR A 89 -20.12 4.85 0.39
CA TYR A 89 -19.97 6.07 1.16
C TYR A 89 -19.59 7.23 0.25
N ASN A 90 -20.14 8.39 0.53
CA ASN A 90 -19.78 9.63 -0.19
C ASN A 90 -18.53 10.30 0.40
N GLN A 91 -18.15 9.97 1.63
CA GLN A 91 -17.03 10.56 2.35
C GLN A 91 -16.32 9.51 3.19
N LEU A 92 -15.01 9.68 3.37
CA LEU A 92 -14.20 8.79 4.22
C LEU A 92 -14.66 8.80 5.68
N ASP A 93 -15.18 9.93 6.15
CA ASP A 93 -15.81 10.04 7.47
C ASP A 93 -16.92 9.01 7.68
N SER A 94 -17.85 8.91 6.73
CA SER A 94 -18.94 7.92 6.78
C SER A 94 -18.42 6.49 6.80
N ALA A 95 -17.40 6.18 5.98
CA ALA A 95 -16.78 4.87 5.97
C ALA A 95 -16.15 4.52 7.34
N VAL A 96 -15.51 5.50 7.98
CA VAL A 96 -14.89 5.32 9.31
C VAL A 96 -15.96 5.16 10.41
N MET A 97 -17.09 5.86 10.31
CA MET A 97 -18.19 5.69 11.27
C MET A 97 -18.82 4.30 11.23
N GLU A 98 -18.78 3.60 10.10
CA GLU A 98 -19.19 2.19 10.02
C GLU A 98 -18.19 1.22 10.67
N ILE A 99 -16.92 1.61 10.75
CA ILE A 99 -15.89 0.82 11.43
C ILE A 99 -15.95 1.03 12.96
N LEU A 100 -16.36 2.21 13.40
CA LEU A 100 -16.39 2.60 14.81
C LEU A 100 -17.12 1.61 15.73
N PRO A 101 -18.33 1.06 15.40
CA PRO A 101 -19.01 0.11 16.25
C PRO A 101 -18.42 -1.30 16.26
N LEU A 102 -17.52 -1.62 15.33
CA LEU A 102 -16.94 -2.97 15.25
C LEU A 102 -15.89 -3.18 16.32
N ASP A 103 -15.91 -4.36 16.96
CA ASP A 103 -14.87 -4.73 17.93
C ASP A 103 -13.51 -5.01 17.24
N THR A 104 -12.44 -4.78 17.98
CA THR A 104 -11.11 -5.29 17.59
C THR A 104 -11.09 -6.82 17.65
N VAL A 105 -10.39 -7.46 16.72
CA VAL A 105 -10.28 -8.93 16.66
C VAL A 105 -9.10 -9.47 17.45
N PHE A 106 -8.19 -8.61 17.86
CA PHE A 106 -7.08 -8.89 18.78
C PHE A 106 -6.59 -7.60 19.44
N THR A 107 -5.77 -7.72 20.47
CA THR A 107 -5.17 -6.55 21.16
C THR A 107 -4.19 -5.83 20.22
N PRO A 108 -4.30 -4.50 20.04
CA PRO A 108 -3.39 -3.75 19.19
C PRO A 108 -1.92 -3.99 19.53
N GLY A 109 -1.11 -4.22 18.50
CA GLY A 109 0.32 -4.50 18.60
C GLY A 109 0.69 -5.97 18.86
N THR A 110 -0.25 -6.87 19.09
CA THR A 110 0.06 -8.28 19.42
C THR A 110 0.08 -9.20 18.21
N ARG A 111 -0.57 -8.81 17.11
CA ARG A 111 -0.70 -9.63 15.92
C ARG A 111 -0.68 -8.77 14.66
N PHE A 112 -0.10 -9.30 13.61
CA PHE A 112 -0.22 -8.81 12.24
C PHE A 112 -1.35 -9.57 11.54
N GLU A 113 -2.34 -8.84 11.03
CA GLU A 113 -3.42 -9.41 10.23
C GLU A 113 -3.79 -8.42 9.10
N TYR A 114 -3.46 -8.80 7.87
CA TYR A 114 -3.58 -7.96 6.71
C TYR A 114 -5.04 -7.67 6.33
N GLY A 115 -5.35 -6.39 6.03
CA GLY A 115 -6.70 -5.98 5.66
C GLY A 115 -6.78 -4.60 5.03
N GLY A 116 -8.01 -4.08 4.89
CA GLY A 116 -8.29 -2.79 4.27
C GLY A 116 -8.84 -1.72 5.22
N LEU A 117 -9.60 -2.12 6.25
CA LEU A 117 -10.37 -1.16 7.07
C LEU A 117 -9.49 -0.22 7.89
N ALA A 118 -8.37 -0.69 8.42
CA ALA A 118 -7.43 0.13 9.16
C ALA A 118 -6.90 1.31 8.32
N MET A 119 -6.74 1.11 7.00
CA MET A 119 -6.31 2.17 6.08
C MET A 119 -7.32 3.32 5.98
N GLN A 120 -8.63 3.04 6.11
CA GLN A 120 -9.67 4.07 6.09
C GLN A 120 -9.54 5.00 7.30
N ILE A 121 -9.28 4.44 8.49
CA ILE A 121 -9.07 5.22 9.72
C ILE A 121 -7.79 6.07 9.58
N ALA A 122 -6.70 5.48 9.10
CA ALA A 122 -5.44 6.19 8.87
C ALA A 122 -5.59 7.36 7.89
N GLY A 123 -6.32 7.15 6.80
CA GLY A 123 -6.64 8.21 5.83
C GLY A 123 -7.47 9.34 6.46
N ARG A 124 -8.45 8.98 7.30
CA ARG A 124 -9.25 10.00 8.01
C ARG A 124 -8.42 10.83 8.98
N MET A 125 -7.44 10.23 9.67
CA MET A 125 -6.50 11.00 10.50
C MET A 125 -5.73 12.02 9.64
N ALA A 126 -5.27 11.63 8.46
CA ALA A 126 -4.60 12.54 7.52
C ALA A 126 -5.52 13.65 7.00
N GLU A 127 -6.79 13.35 6.69
CA GLU A 127 -7.79 14.35 6.32
C GLU A 127 -7.98 15.40 7.43
N LYS A 128 -8.10 14.95 8.68
CA LYS A 128 -8.23 15.84 9.84
C LYS A 128 -6.99 16.72 10.03
N ALA A 129 -5.79 16.17 9.85
CA ALA A 129 -4.53 16.89 10.04
C ALA A 129 -4.35 18.04 9.02
N MET A 130 -4.83 17.89 7.80
CA MET A 130 -4.73 18.93 6.75
C MET A 130 -6.05 19.62 6.44
N ASN A 131 -7.15 19.21 7.05
CA ASN A 131 -8.51 19.68 6.76
C ASN A 131 -8.84 19.63 5.25
N LYS A 132 -8.58 18.47 4.62
CA LYS A 132 -8.78 18.23 3.20
C LYS A 132 -9.21 16.78 2.96
N GLU A 133 -9.99 16.55 1.93
CA GLU A 133 -10.35 15.20 1.50
C GLU A 133 -9.14 14.42 0.98
N PHE A 134 -9.14 13.11 1.16
CA PHE A 134 -7.99 12.25 0.84
C PHE A 134 -7.59 12.33 -0.65
N GLU A 135 -8.56 12.38 -1.55
CA GLU A 135 -8.26 12.56 -2.98
C GLU A 135 -7.54 13.89 -3.25
N GLU A 136 -7.94 14.97 -2.57
CA GLU A 136 -7.24 16.25 -2.69
C GLU A 136 -5.81 16.17 -2.14
N LEU A 137 -5.60 15.45 -1.02
CA LEU A 137 -4.28 15.20 -0.47
C LEU A 137 -3.42 14.41 -1.45
N PHE A 138 -3.94 13.32 -2.00
CA PHE A 138 -3.26 12.51 -3.02
C PHE A 138 -2.85 13.37 -4.22
N GLN A 139 -3.79 14.09 -4.79
CA GLN A 139 -3.52 14.94 -5.95
C GLN A 139 -2.47 16.02 -5.66
N LYS A 140 -2.56 16.68 -4.50
CA LYS A 140 -1.68 17.80 -4.15
C LYS A 140 -0.27 17.34 -3.75
N LEU A 141 -0.17 16.27 -2.96
CA LEU A 141 1.07 15.88 -2.30
C LEU A 141 1.88 14.85 -3.09
N ILE A 142 1.23 14.04 -3.90
CA ILE A 142 1.85 12.92 -4.62
C ILE A 142 1.60 13.03 -6.14
N ALA A 143 0.34 13.00 -6.59
CA ALA A 143 0.06 12.82 -8.01
C ALA A 143 0.57 13.96 -8.89
N ARG A 144 0.24 15.21 -8.57
CA ARG A 144 0.70 16.37 -9.35
C ARG A 144 2.22 16.56 -9.29
N PRO A 145 2.89 16.49 -8.13
CA PRO A 145 4.34 16.59 -8.05
C PRO A 145 5.08 15.52 -8.87
N LEU A 146 4.53 14.30 -8.94
CA LEU A 146 5.07 13.19 -9.72
C LEU A 146 4.60 13.20 -11.19
N GLY A 147 3.64 14.06 -11.56
CA GLY A 147 3.05 14.05 -12.91
C GLY A 147 2.19 12.83 -13.20
N MET A 148 1.56 12.22 -12.18
CA MET A 148 0.62 11.09 -12.29
C MET A 148 -0.76 11.60 -12.75
N LYS A 149 -0.90 11.86 -14.03
CA LYS A 149 -2.08 12.57 -14.60
C LYS A 149 -3.33 11.69 -14.71
N SER A 150 -3.19 10.39 -14.65
CA SER A 150 -4.25 9.43 -14.87
C SER A 150 -4.67 8.67 -13.62
N SER A 151 -4.08 9.01 -12.47
CA SER A 151 -4.29 8.30 -11.21
C SER A 151 -5.24 9.04 -10.28
N HIS A 152 -6.09 8.27 -9.60
CA HIS A 152 -7.04 8.78 -8.60
C HIS A 152 -7.46 7.67 -7.64
N PHE A 153 -7.81 8.06 -6.41
CA PHE A 153 -8.50 7.19 -5.47
C PHE A 153 -10.00 7.41 -5.60
N THR A 154 -10.70 6.44 -6.16
CA THR A 154 -12.16 6.48 -6.26
C THR A 154 -12.73 5.13 -5.85
N PRO A 155 -14.02 5.08 -5.48
CA PRO A 155 -14.70 3.82 -5.30
C PRO A 155 -14.63 2.99 -6.57
N VAL A 156 -14.49 1.68 -6.41
CA VAL A 156 -14.50 0.72 -7.53
C VAL A 156 -15.90 0.59 -8.15
N ASN A 157 -16.94 0.96 -7.40
CA ASN A 157 -18.34 0.88 -7.84
C ASN A 157 -18.76 2.15 -8.58
N THR A 158 -19.39 1.98 -9.73
CA THR A 158 -19.88 3.09 -10.58
C THR A 158 -21.18 3.72 -10.11
N ASP A 159 -21.83 3.16 -9.11
CA ASP A 159 -23.23 3.42 -8.71
C ASP A 159 -23.40 4.24 -7.43
N GLY A 160 -22.33 4.74 -6.84
CA GLY A 160 -22.59 5.74 -5.86
C GLY A 160 -21.67 6.04 -4.72
N GLY A 161 -20.67 5.32 -4.38
CA GLY A 161 -19.76 5.74 -3.32
C GLY A 161 -18.62 6.61 -3.89
N HIS A 162 -18.32 7.75 -3.25
CA HIS A 162 -17.22 8.64 -3.63
C HIS A 162 -16.08 8.65 -2.61
N ALA A 163 -16.22 7.96 -1.49
CA ALA A 163 -15.14 7.84 -0.52
C ALA A 163 -13.98 7.02 -1.09
N PRO A 164 -12.74 7.49 -0.96
CA PRO A 164 -11.59 6.74 -1.42
C PRO A 164 -11.49 5.42 -0.67
N MET A 165 -11.30 4.33 -1.40
CA MET A 165 -11.03 3.02 -0.82
C MET A 165 -9.52 2.83 -0.72
N LEU A 166 -8.94 3.25 0.40
CA LEU A 166 -7.47 3.34 0.56
C LEU A 166 -6.78 1.99 0.50
N GLY A 167 -7.48 0.95 0.91
CA GLY A 167 -6.98 -0.42 0.86
C GLY A 167 -6.93 -1.04 -0.54
N GLY A 168 -7.56 -0.41 -1.56
CA GLY A 168 -7.66 -1.05 -2.88
C GLY A 168 -8.24 -0.22 -4.02
N GLY A 169 -8.67 1.01 -3.77
CA GLY A 169 -9.38 1.84 -4.75
C GLY A 169 -8.51 2.74 -5.63
N LEU A 170 -7.20 2.56 -5.66
CA LEU A 170 -6.35 3.31 -6.58
C LEU A 170 -6.57 2.83 -8.01
N CYS A 171 -7.02 3.75 -8.87
CA CYS A 171 -6.96 3.63 -10.33
C CYS A 171 -5.69 4.33 -10.83
N THR A 172 -4.91 3.65 -11.67
CA THR A 172 -3.63 4.19 -12.15
C THR A 172 -3.24 3.58 -13.50
N THR A 173 -2.12 4.02 -14.05
CA THR A 173 -1.50 3.47 -15.26
C THR A 173 -0.09 2.95 -14.95
N LEU A 174 0.51 2.21 -15.87
CA LEU A 174 1.92 1.80 -15.75
C LEU A 174 2.83 3.04 -15.62
N HIS A 175 2.66 4.02 -16.48
CA HIS A 175 3.47 5.24 -16.47
C HIS A 175 3.39 5.99 -15.14
N ASP A 176 2.19 6.19 -14.63
CA ASP A 176 1.99 6.94 -13.38
C ASP A 176 2.60 6.20 -12.19
N TYR A 177 2.34 4.88 -12.08
CA TYR A 177 2.86 4.11 -10.95
C TYR A 177 4.39 3.96 -10.99
N MET A 178 4.99 3.87 -12.18
CA MET A 178 6.45 3.85 -12.32
C MET A 178 7.11 5.13 -11.81
N ARG A 179 6.48 6.32 -11.97
CA ARG A 179 6.95 7.59 -11.38
C ARG A 179 6.89 7.55 -9.84
N PHE A 180 5.87 6.91 -9.28
CA PHE A 180 5.80 6.67 -7.85
C PHE A 180 6.93 5.74 -7.37
N LEU A 181 7.18 4.62 -8.07
CA LEU A 181 8.29 3.73 -7.72
C LEU A 181 9.66 4.41 -7.84
N ASP A 182 9.84 5.25 -8.84
CA ASP A 182 11.04 6.05 -9.02
C ASP A 182 11.31 6.95 -7.81
N MET A 183 10.30 7.68 -7.35
CA MET A 183 10.36 8.51 -6.14
C MET A 183 10.72 7.69 -4.90
N ILE A 184 10.08 6.53 -4.69
CA ILE A 184 10.39 5.65 -3.54
C ILE A 184 11.83 5.12 -3.64
N TYR A 185 12.27 4.69 -4.82
CA TYR A 185 13.62 4.17 -5.06
C TYR A 185 14.70 5.22 -4.76
N HIS A 186 14.44 6.48 -5.06
CA HIS A 186 15.34 7.62 -4.80
C HIS A 186 15.08 8.30 -3.44
N ASN A 187 14.63 7.55 -2.44
CA ASN A 187 14.42 8.04 -1.07
C ASN A 187 13.57 9.32 -0.99
N GLY A 188 12.48 9.34 -1.75
CA GLY A 188 11.51 10.43 -1.73
C GLY A 188 11.82 11.57 -2.70
N VAL A 189 12.86 11.46 -3.55
CA VAL A 189 13.19 12.46 -4.58
C VAL A 189 12.64 12.04 -5.94
N PHE A 190 12.07 13.00 -6.67
CA PHE A 190 11.65 12.85 -8.05
C PHE A 190 11.98 14.12 -8.85
N GLU A 191 12.68 13.97 -10.00
CA GLU A 191 13.11 15.11 -10.84
C GLU A 191 13.73 16.24 -9.99
N GLU A 192 14.71 15.91 -9.14
CA GLU A 192 15.43 16.81 -8.23
C GLU A 192 14.57 17.47 -7.12
N LYS A 193 13.31 17.08 -6.98
CA LYS A 193 12.40 17.60 -5.95
C LYS A 193 12.18 16.59 -4.84
N GLN A 194 12.30 17.02 -3.60
CA GLN A 194 11.93 16.23 -2.44
C GLN A 194 10.40 16.18 -2.31
N ILE A 195 9.81 15.03 -2.52
CA ILE A 195 8.37 14.77 -2.40
C ILE A 195 8.03 14.28 -0.99
N LEU A 196 8.79 13.30 -0.51
CA LEU A 196 8.76 12.76 0.86
C LEU A 196 10.13 12.91 1.49
N LYS A 197 10.20 13.15 2.80
CA LYS A 197 11.48 13.15 3.49
C LYS A 197 12.14 11.76 3.44
N PRO A 198 13.49 11.66 3.40
CA PRO A 198 14.18 10.38 3.47
C PRO A 198 13.84 9.59 4.74
N GLU A 199 13.64 10.28 5.87
CA GLU A 199 13.23 9.68 7.14
C GLU A 199 11.87 9.02 7.03
N THR A 200 10.94 9.63 6.31
CA THR A 200 9.59 9.06 6.06
C THR A 200 9.69 7.80 5.20
N ILE A 201 10.51 7.79 4.15
CA ILE A 201 10.76 6.59 3.35
C ILE A 201 11.37 5.49 4.21
N HIS A 202 12.40 5.83 5.03
CA HIS A 202 13.02 4.88 5.94
C HIS A 202 12.00 4.30 6.93
N GLU A 203 11.17 5.14 7.52
CA GLU A 203 10.11 4.72 8.45
C GLU A 203 9.10 3.79 7.79
N MET A 204 8.69 4.09 6.56
CA MET A 204 7.77 3.23 5.80
C MET A 204 8.36 1.84 5.54
N GLN A 205 9.67 1.75 5.30
CA GLN A 205 10.38 0.51 4.94
C GLN A 205 10.91 -0.27 6.15
N ALA A 206 10.90 0.33 7.33
CA ALA A 206 11.33 -0.33 8.57
C ALA A 206 10.39 -1.48 8.95
N ASP A 207 10.89 -2.38 9.81
CA ASP A 207 10.04 -3.39 10.43
C ASP A 207 9.01 -2.73 11.35
N GLN A 208 7.75 -2.83 10.99
CA GLN A 208 6.62 -2.28 11.75
C GLN A 208 5.77 -3.36 12.43
N VAL A 209 6.12 -4.63 12.24
CA VAL A 209 5.46 -5.78 12.88
C VAL A 209 6.15 -6.15 14.19
N GLY A 210 7.47 -6.05 14.22
CA GLY A 210 8.29 -6.34 15.41
C GLY A 210 8.07 -7.76 15.92
N ASN A 211 7.74 -7.89 17.21
CA ASN A 211 7.47 -9.17 17.87
C ASN A 211 6.01 -9.64 17.78
N ALA A 212 5.15 -8.96 17.04
CA ALA A 212 3.76 -9.37 16.86
C ALA A 212 3.67 -10.73 16.16
N GLU A 213 2.71 -11.56 16.57
CA GLU A 213 2.41 -12.82 15.90
C GLU A 213 1.98 -12.54 14.45
N VAL A 214 2.63 -13.17 13.48
CA VAL A 214 2.22 -13.05 12.08
C VAL A 214 1.09 -14.03 11.80
N HIS A 215 -0.12 -13.53 11.60
CA HIS A 215 -1.24 -14.32 11.11
C HIS A 215 -1.17 -14.36 9.58
N PRO A 216 -0.78 -15.49 9.00
CA PRO A 216 -0.54 -15.57 7.57
C PRO A 216 -1.86 -15.42 6.82
N GLY A 217 -1.90 -14.47 5.89
CA GLY A 217 -2.94 -14.38 4.88
C GLY A 217 -2.53 -15.14 3.62
N GLU A 218 -3.45 -15.26 2.67
CA GLU A 218 -3.21 -16.01 1.42
C GLU A 218 -1.94 -15.61 0.67
N TYR A 219 -1.57 -14.33 0.69
CA TYR A 219 -0.35 -13.89 0.02
C TYR A 219 0.91 -14.49 0.64
N VAL A 220 0.96 -14.53 1.97
CA VAL A 220 2.09 -15.13 2.70
C VAL A 220 2.15 -16.63 2.43
N GLU A 221 1.03 -17.33 2.58
CA GLU A 221 0.98 -18.80 2.44
C GLU A 221 1.25 -19.27 1.03
N ARG A 222 0.65 -18.62 0.01
CA ARG A 222 0.65 -19.09 -1.37
C ARG A 222 1.74 -18.48 -2.23
N ALA A 223 2.11 -17.22 -1.99
CA ALA A 223 3.10 -16.49 -2.79
C ALA A 223 4.48 -16.53 -2.15
N LEU A 224 4.61 -16.03 -0.93
CA LEU A 224 5.91 -15.95 -0.25
C LEU A 224 6.38 -17.31 0.23
N LYS A 225 5.47 -18.20 0.67
CA LYS A 225 5.72 -19.57 1.18
C LYS A 225 6.63 -19.63 2.41
N LYS A 226 7.47 -18.65 2.59
CA LYS A 226 8.32 -18.42 3.76
C LYS A 226 8.17 -16.97 4.16
N TYR A 227 8.11 -16.69 5.44
CA TYR A 227 8.04 -15.35 5.99
C TYR A 227 8.88 -15.23 7.26
N HIS A 228 9.15 -14.01 7.63
CA HIS A 228 9.86 -13.62 8.85
C HIS A 228 8.97 -12.67 9.68
N THR A 229 9.31 -12.43 10.94
CA THR A 229 8.52 -11.58 11.83
C THR A 229 8.36 -10.15 11.28
N GLY A 230 9.44 -9.55 10.78
CA GLY A 230 9.44 -8.22 10.19
C GLY A 230 8.95 -8.16 8.74
N ILE A 231 7.80 -8.78 8.44
CA ILE A 231 7.28 -8.98 7.09
C ILE A 231 6.67 -7.73 6.44
N TYR A 232 6.35 -6.70 7.23
CA TYR A 232 5.59 -5.55 6.75
C TYR A 232 6.11 -4.22 7.30
N GLY A 233 6.07 -3.20 6.45
CA GLY A 233 6.35 -1.81 6.78
C GLY A 233 5.05 -1.01 6.96
N LEU A 234 5.01 0.23 6.48
CA LEU A 234 3.81 1.04 6.42
C LEU A 234 3.26 1.04 4.99
N GLY A 235 2.28 0.16 4.74
CA GLY A 235 1.60 0.02 3.44
C GLY A 235 2.35 -0.83 2.40
N GLU A 236 3.45 -1.50 2.76
CA GLU A 236 4.28 -2.30 1.86
C GLU A 236 4.81 -3.58 2.51
N TRP A 237 4.96 -4.61 1.69
CA TRP A 237 5.57 -5.88 2.09
C TRP A 237 7.09 -5.77 2.06
N ARG A 238 7.74 -6.31 3.10
CA ARG A 238 9.17 -6.51 3.20
C ARG A 238 9.48 -7.96 2.83
N GLU A 239 9.60 -8.23 1.52
CA GLU A 239 9.66 -9.61 1.00
C GLU A 239 11.00 -10.30 1.28
N LEU A 240 12.10 -9.57 1.11
CA LEU A 240 13.44 -10.08 1.38
C LEU A 240 14.18 -9.08 2.26
N ILE A 241 14.78 -9.60 3.33
CA ILE A 241 15.55 -8.83 4.30
C ILE A 241 17.01 -9.30 4.32
N ASP A 242 17.91 -8.39 4.61
CA ASP A 242 19.29 -8.69 4.94
C ASP A 242 19.33 -9.18 6.40
N GLU A 243 19.73 -10.42 6.63
CA GLU A 243 19.75 -11.03 7.95
C GLU A 243 20.74 -10.36 8.92
N ALA A 244 21.76 -9.68 8.39
CA ALA A 244 22.77 -9.02 9.22
C ALA A 244 22.31 -7.66 9.73
N THR A 245 21.52 -6.93 8.91
CA THR A 245 21.08 -5.56 9.23
C THR A 245 19.59 -5.50 9.61
N GLY A 246 18.79 -6.49 9.23
CA GLY A 246 17.33 -6.47 9.34
C GLY A 246 16.65 -5.54 8.32
N GLU A 247 17.39 -4.92 7.41
CA GLU A 247 16.84 -4.04 6.38
C GLU A 247 16.22 -4.82 5.23
N ALA A 248 15.07 -4.34 4.74
CA ALA A 248 14.47 -4.92 3.55
C ALA A 248 15.20 -4.44 2.29
N TYR A 249 15.71 -5.39 1.50
CA TYR A 249 16.28 -5.08 0.19
C TYR A 249 15.30 -5.37 -0.96
N GLN A 250 14.24 -6.14 -0.73
CA GLN A 250 13.11 -6.25 -1.65
C GLN A 250 11.81 -5.91 -0.95
N ILE A 251 11.13 -4.93 -1.51
CA ILE A 251 9.83 -4.42 -1.04
C ILE A 251 8.83 -4.43 -2.19
N SER A 252 7.56 -4.59 -1.87
CA SER A 252 6.48 -4.67 -2.84
C SER A 252 5.11 -4.28 -2.26
N SER A 253 4.12 -4.12 -3.12
CA SER A 253 2.72 -4.01 -2.71
C SER A 253 1.81 -4.70 -3.74
N PRO A 254 1.73 -6.03 -3.74
CA PRO A 254 0.96 -6.77 -4.72
C PRO A 254 -0.54 -6.52 -4.56
N GLY A 255 -1.23 -6.39 -5.69
CA GLY A 255 -2.68 -6.25 -5.79
C GLY A 255 -3.35 -7.53 -6.29
N TRP A 256 -4.45 -7.89 -5.65
CA TRP A 256 -5.18 -9.14 -5.95
C TRP A 256 -5.60 -9.28 -7.43
N ALA A 257 -5.86 -8.17 -8.13
CA ALA A 257 -6.15 -8.15 -9.55
C ALA A 257 -4.92 -8.40 -10.46
N GLY A 258 -3.74 -8.69 -9.88
CA GLY A 258 -2.53 -9.06 -10.60
C GLY A 258 -1.50 -7.95 -10.76
N ALA A 259 -1.72 -6.80 -10.16
CA ALA A 259 -0.73 -5.73 -10.13
C ALA A 259 0.42 -6.06 -9.16
N TYR A 260 1.67 -5.95 -9.60
CA TYR A 260 2.84 -6.20 -8.77
C TYR A 260 3.91 -5.13 -8.96
N PRO A 261 3.86 -4.04 -8.19
CA PRO A 261 4.95 -3.09 -8.06
C PRO A 261 5.99 -3.63 -7.07
N TRP A 262 7.28 -3.47 -7.38
CA TRP A 262 8.37 -3.93 -6.54
C TRP A 262 9.64 -3.12 -6.73
N ILE A 263 10.47 -3.08 -5.68
CA ILE A 263 11.82 -2.50 -5.68
C ILE A 263 12.78 -3.52 -5.09
N ASN A 264 13.91 -3.75 -5.75
CA ASN A 264 15.03 -4.53 -5.22
C ASN A 264 16.28 -3.64 -5.18
N LYS A 265 16.66 -3.22 -3.98
CA LYS A 265 17.78 -2.30 -3.74
C LYS A 265 19.12 -2.92 -4.05
N GLN A 266 19.34 -4.20 -3.69
CA GLN A 266 20.60 -4.89 -3.99
C GLN A 266 20.81 -5.08 -5.49
N GLY A 267 19.75 -5.38 -6.23
CA GLY A 267 19.76 -5.48 -7.68
C GLY A 267 19.77 -4.13 -8.40
N ARG A 268 19.56 -3.03 -7.67
CA ARG A 268 19.37 -1.67 -8.19
C ARG A 268 18.30 -1.63 -9.29
N VAL A 269 17.18 -2.30 -9.02
CA VAL A 269 16.12 -2.48 -10.00
C VAL A 269 14.76 -2.31 -9.35
N TYR A 270 13.86 -1.68 -10.08
CA TYR A 270 12.44 -1.62 -9.73
C TYR A 270 11.58 -1.86 -10.97
N GLY A 271 10.37 -2.32 -10.74
CA GLY A 271 9.48 -2.65 -11.82
C GLY A 271 8.03 -2.72 -11.41
N PHE A 272 7.18 -2.69 -12.40
CA PHE A 272 5.75 -2.84 -12.22
C PHE A 272 5.19 -3.80 -13.29
N PHE A 273 4.74 -4.95 -12.85
CA PHE A 273 3.87 -5.80 -13.64
C PHE A 273 2.43 -5.39 -13.38
N ILE A 274 1.76 -4.82 -14.38
CA ILE A 274 0.38 -4.36 -14.25
C ILE A 274 -0.53 -5.28 -15.06
N ALA A 275 -1.54 -5.83 -14.38
CA ALA A 275 -2.58 -6.63 -14.98
C ALA A 275 -3.91 -6.33 -14.30
N HIS A 276 -5.00 -6.62 -14.99
CA HIS A 276 -6.33 -6.60 -14.42
C HIS A 276 -7.02 -7.92 -14.79
N VAL A 277 -6.89 -8.90 -13.90
CA VAL A 277 -7.44 -10.24 -14.09
C VAL A 277 -8.75 -10.35 -13.31
N GLN A 278 -9.81 -10.80 -13.97
CA GLN A 278 -11.08 -11.05 -13.30
C GLN A 278 -10.96 -12.28 -12.38
N GLY A 279 -11.58 -12.22 -11.18
CA GLY A 279 -11.46 -13.25 -10.17
C GLY A 279 -11.92 -14.65 -10.59
N SER A 280 -12.86 -14.75 -11.56
CA SER A 280 -13.29 -16.02 -12.15
C SER A 280 -12.16 -16.72 -12.92
N SER A 281 -11.39 -15.98 -13.73
CA SER A 281 -10.29 -16.51 -14.52
C SER A 281 -9.16 -17.08 -13.65
N GLN A 282 -8.91 -16.48 -12.49
CA GLN A 282 -7.89 -16.96 -11.56
C GLN A 282 -8.20 -18.35 -10.97
N LYS A 283 -9.48 -18.71 -10.88
CA LYS A 283 -9.91 -20.03 -10.36
C LYS A 283 -9.87 -21.12 -11.43
N GLU A 284 -10.17 -20.76 -12.67
CA GLU A 284 -10.25 -21.74 -13.80
C GLU A 284 -8.86 -22.18 -14.27
N ASP A 285 -7.92 -21.24 -14.41
CA ASP A 285 -6.60 -21.53 -14.98
C ASP A 285 -5.56 -22.00 -13.93
N GLY A 286 -5.90 -22.00 -12.66
CA GLY A 286 -4.97 -22.35 -11.57
C GLY A 286 -3.77 -21.40 -11.44
N PHE A 287 -3.71 -20.36 -12.28
CA PHE A 287 -2.67 -19.34 -12.27
C PHE A 287 -3.24 -18.02 -11.74
N SER A 288 -2.49 -17.40 -10.86
CA SER A 288 -2.77 -16.06 -10.38
C SER A 288 -1.50 -15.23 -10.41
N SER A 289 -1.54 -14.12 -11.12
CA SER A 289 -0.43 -13.15 -11.12
C SER A 289 -0.15 -12.59 -9.72
N PHE A 290 -1.14 -12.54 -8.86
CA PHE A 290 -0.98 -12.16 -7.46
C PHE A 290 -0.09 -13.16 -6.70
N TYR A 291 -0.40 -14.46 -6.78
CA TYR A 291 0.40 -15.50 -6.11
C TYR A 291 1.71 -15.83 -6.83
N GLY A 292 1.79 -15.55 -8.13
CA GLY A 292 3.01 -15.67 -8.93
C GLY A 292 3.95 -14.46 -8.87
N SER A 293 3.55 -13.39 -8.19
CA SER A 293 4.29 -12.13 -8.15
C SER A 293 5.77 -12.27 -7.78
N PRO A 294 6.15 -13.02 -6.72
CA PRO A 294 7.56 -13.17 -6.35
C PRO A 294 8.42 -13.82 -7.44
N VAL A 295 7.81 -14.66 -8.29
CA VAL A 295 8.52 -15.29 -9.44
C VAL A 295 8.95 -14.23 -10.46
N ILE A 296 8.18 -13.17 -10.63
CA ILE A 296 8.49 -12.09 -11.56
C ILE A 296 9.78 -11.37 -11.11
N SER A 297 9.83 -10.89 -9.89
CA SER A 297 11.01 -10.18 -9.35
C SER A 297 12.23 -11.11 -9.27
N GLN A 298 12.05 -12.37 -8.88
CA GLN A 298 13.13 -13.36 -8.84
C GLN A 298 13.71 -13.63 -10.23
N THR A 299 12.84 -13.77 -11.24
CA THR A 299 13.28 -13.99 -12.63
C THR A 299 14.12 -12.81 -13.13
N VAL A 300 13.67 -11.59 -12.90
CA VAL A 300 14.42 -10.37 -13.25
C VAL A 300 15.78 -10.34 -12.52
N SER A 301 15.81 -10.62 -11.24
CA SER A 301 17.05 -10.66 -10.45
C SER A 301 18.04 -11.70 -10.97
N ASN A 302 17.56 -12.90 -11.33
CA ASN A 302 18.38 -13.96 -11.91
C ASN A 302 18.98 -13.56 -13.26
N ILE A 303 18.18 -12.96 -14.15
CA ILE A 303 18.65 -12.49 -15.47
C ILE A 303 19.72 -11.40 -15.32
N ILE A 304 19.54 -10.47 -14.37
CA ILE A 304 20.51 -9.41 -14.10
C ILE A 304 21.82 -9.98 -13.57
N SER A 305 21.76 -11.00 -12.71
CA SER A 305 22.94 -11.65 -12.13
C SER A 305 23.76 -12.41 -13.18
N LEU A 306 23.11 -13.01 -14.17
CA LEU A 306 23.79 -13.73 -15.27
C LEU A 306 24.51 -12.81 -16.28
N LYS A 307 24.22 -11.51 -16.26
CA LYS A 307 24.85 -10.51 -17.14
C LYS A 307 26.02 -9.77 -16.50
N ARG A 308 26.41 -10.16 -15.29
CA ARG A 308 27.64 -9.72 -14.59
C ARG A 308 28.75 -10.71 -14.87
#